data_56da2104288abd7af409e6002eee666f
#
_entry.id   56da2104288abd7af409e6002eee666f
#
_cell.length_a   1.000
_cell.length_b   1.000
_cell.length_c   1.000
_cell.angle_alpha   90.00
_cell.angle_beta   90.00
_cell.angle_gamma   90.00
#
_symmetry.space_group_name_H-M   'P 1'
#
loop_
_entity.id
_entity.type
_entity.pdbx_description
1 polymer ?
#
loop_
_entity_poly.entity_id
_entity_poly.type
_entity_poly.pdbx_seq_one_letter_code
_entity_poly.pdbx_strand_id
1 'polypeptide(L)'
;MKEFRIGLDIDDCLADFWGAYCEYFDTKRNPRMLEDHIITKNVHQILSKDRDFWMNLKVINIPDFVPTLYCTKRVNNKAWTQKWLELNGFPKAPIYQMVYQHGNKADMIKGKVDVFIDDSLQNVLKCHKSGLPALLYHTNKTDDFPLYKVFSITKDEIMDAYCLMKEYNY
;
A
#
# COMPACT_ATOMS: atom_id res chain seq x y z
N MET A 1 12.83 -8.93 23.95
CA MET A 1 12.15 -9.50 22.76
C MET A 1 12.38 -8.54 21.60
N LYS A 2 12.68 -9.05 20.41
CA LYS A 2 12.81 -8.21 19.22
C LYS A 2 11.42 -7.67 18.85
N GLU A 3 11.31 -6.35 18.65
CA GLU A 3 10.06 -5.74 18.25
C GLU A 3 9.63 -6.24 16.86
N PHE A 4 8.35 -6.58 16.68
CA PHE A 4 7.80 -7.05 15.42
C PHE A 4 7.61 -5.88 14.46
N ARG A 5 8.21 -5.97 13.29
CA ARG A 5 8.37 -4.87 12.34
C ARG A 5 7.35 -4.97 11.22
N ILE A 6 6.43 -3.99 11.15
CA ILE A 6 5.36 -3.92 10.16
C ILE A 6 5.65 -2.81 9.17
N GLY A 7 5.62 -3.12 7.87
CA GLY A 7 5.64 -2.14 6.78
C GLY A 7 4.27 -2.00 6.14
N LEU A 8 3.93 -0.78 5.72
CA LEU A 8 2.63 -0.47 5.12
C LEU A 8 2.78 0.15 3.73
N ASP A 9 1.94 -0.28 2.78
CA ASP A 9 1.64 0.51 1.58
C ASP A 9 0.80 1.75 1.96
N ILE A 10 0.73 2.72 1.07
CA ILE A 10 -0.03 3.95 1.28
C ILE A 10 -1.31 3.97 0.44
N ASP A 11 -1.18 3.81 -0.88
CA ASP A 11 -2.30 3.96 -1.79
C ASP A 11 -3.24 2.75 -1.69
N ASP A 12 -4.54 3.02 -1.57
CA ASP A 12 -5.62 2.06 -1.36
C ASP A 12 -5.51 1.16 -0.11
N CYS A 13 -4.47 1.40 0.72
CA CYS A 13 -4.37 0.89 2.10
C CYS A 13 -4.71 1.98 3.13
N LEU A 14 -4.12 3.16 2.98
CA LEU A 14 -4.22 4.30 3.90
C LEU A 14 -4.91 5.50 3.24
N ALA A 15 -4.70 5.69 1.93
CA ALA A 15 -5.21 6.78 1.12
C ALA A 15 -6.09 6.23 -0.02
N ASP A 16 -7.26 6.82 -0.27
CA ASP A 16 -8.17 6.45 -1.37
C ASP A 16 -7.64 7.00 -2.72
N PHE A 17 -6.63 6.34 -3.25
CA PHE A 17 -6.06 6.70 -4.55
C PHE A 17 -7.04 6.43 -5.69
N TRP A 18 -7.64 5.23 -5.73
CA TRP A 18 -8.54 4.85 -6.82
C TRP A 18 -9.83 5.65 -6.85
N GLY A 19 -10.40 5.98 -5.69
CA GLY A 19 -11.56 6.86 -5.62
C GLY A 19 -11.24 8.23 -6.18
N ALA A 20 -10.14 8.84 -5.76
CA ALA A 20 -9.68 10.13 -6.25
C ALA A 20 -9.31 10.10 -7.75
N TYR A 21 -8.67 9.03 -8.22
CA TYR A 21 -8.36 8.84 -9.64
C TYR A 21 -9.62 8.81 -10.50
N CYS A 22 -10.61 8.03 -10.08
CA CYS A 22 -11.88 7.92 -10.80
C CYS A 22 -12.63 9.25 -10.85
N GLU A 23 -12.63 9.99 -9.75
CA GLU A 23 -13.23 11.33 -9.67
C GLU A 23 -12.50 12.34 -10.59
N TYR A 24 -11.16 12.34 -10.54
CA TYR A 24 -10.33 13.27 -11.33
C TYR A 24 -10.47 13.09 -12.84
N PHE A 25 -10.56 11.84 -13.30
CA PHE A 25 -10.65 11.51 -14.73
C PHE A 25 -12.07 11.18 -15.21
N ASP A 26 -13.10 11.43 -14.39
CA ASP A 26 -14.51 11.10 -14.67
C ASP A 26 -14.66 9.65 -15.21
N THR A 27 -14.04 8.69 -14.53
CA THR A 27 -14.03 7.29 -14.94
C THR A 27 -14.60 6.38 -13.86
N LYS A 28 -15.10 5.21 -14.24
CA LYS A 28 -15.59 4.21 -13.28
C LYS A 28 -14.43 3.32 -12.82
N ARG A 29 -14.43 2.97 -11.53
CA ARG A 29 -13.51 1.99 -10.96
C ARG A 29 -13.86 0.61 -11.53
N ASN A 30 -13.32 0.31 -12.71
CA ASN A 30 -13.33 -1.04 -13.24
C ASN A 30 -11.90 -1.43 -13.61
N PRO A 31 -11.16 -2.13 -12.73
CA PRO A 31 -9.79 -2.52 -12.98
C PRO A 31 -9.62 -3.41 -14.20
N ARG A 32 -10.71 -4.04 -14.70
CA ARG A 32 -10.70 -4.87 -15.93
C ARG A 32 -10.92 -4.06 -17.21
N MET A 33 -11.32 -2.80 -17.13
CA MET A 33 -11.65 -1.95 -18.30
C MET A 33 -10.66 -0.81 -18.54
N LEU A 34 -9.81 -0.51 -17.55
CA LEU A 34 -8.74 0.48 -17.74
C LEU A 34 -7.48 -0.24 -18.20
N GLU A 35 -7.07 0.02 -19.41
CA GLU A 35 -5.80 -0.49 -19.92
C GLU A 35 -4.66 0.08 -19.08
N ASP A 36 -3.78 -0.77 -18.56
CA ASP A 36 -2.67 -0.41 -17.67
C ASP A 36 -1.82 0.75 -18.21
N HIS A 37 -1.68 0.87 -19.54
CA HIS A 37 -0.90 1.92 -20.15
C HIS A 37 -1.57 3.31 -20.03
N ILE A 38 -2.92 3.40 -20.01
CA ILE A 38 -3.66 4.66 -19.82
C ILE A 38 -3.46 5.16 -18.40
N ILE A 39 -3.64 4.27 -17.43
CA ILE A 39 -3.40 4.59 -16.01
C ILE A 39 -1.97 5.06 -15.82
N THR A 40 -1.01 4.29 -16.32
CA THR A 40 0.41 4.62 -16.26
C THR A 40 0.70 5.99 -16.85
N LYS A 41 0.16 6.28 -18.06
CA LYS A 41 0.34 7.57 -18.72
C LYS A 41 -0.24 8.72 -17.89
N ASN A 42 -1.48 8.58 -17.40
CA ASN A 42 -2.15 9.60 -16.60
C ASN A 42 -1.38 9.89 -15.30
N VAL A 43 -0.96 8.84 -14.59
CA VAL A 43 -0.20 8.98 -13.34
C VAL A 43 1.14 9.66 -13.58
N HIS A 44 1.91 9.24 -14.61
CA HIS A 44 3.24 9.80 -14.86
C HIS A 44 3.23 11.18 -15.50
N GLN A 45 2.31 11.46 -16.41
CA GLN A 45 2.34 12.71 -17.17
C GLN A 45 1.49 13.83 -16.53
N ILE A 46 0.42 13.46 -15.81
CA ILE A 46 -0.53 14.41 -15.24
C ILE A 46 -0.37 14.44 -13.71
N LEU A 47 -0.73 13.37 -13.04
CA LEU A 47 -0.78 13.35 -11.57
C LEU A 47 0.58 13.53 -10.92
N SER A 48 1.69 13.11 -11.54
CA SER A 48 3.04 13.34 -11.01
C SER A 48 3.36 14.81 -10.75
N LYS A 49 2.66 15.72 -11.43
CA LYS A 49 2.85 17.18 -11.34
C LYS A 49 1.74 17.90 -10.57
N ASP A 50 0.65 17.18 -10.28
CA ASP A 50 -0.52 17.74 -9.61
C ASP A 50 -0.40 17.53 -8.10
N ARG A 51 0.16 18.53 -7.42
CA ARG A 51 0.30 18.51 -5.96
C ARG A 51 -1.04 18.40 -5.25
N ASP A 52 -2.05 19.10 -5.74
CA ASP A 52 -3.36 19.18 -5.07
C ASP A 52 -4.09 17.85 -5.12
N PHE A 53 -3.96 17.09 -6.21
CA PHE A 53 -4.44 15.71 -6.26
C PHE A 53 -3.91 14.88 -5.08
N TRP A 54 -2.58 14.87 -4.85
CA TRP A 54 -1.95 14.07 -3.81
C TRP A 54 -2.23 14.59 -2.40
N MET A 55 -2.37 15.89 -2.24
CA MET A 55 -2.64 16.52 -0.94
C MET A 55 -4.09 16.36 -0.48
N ASN A 56 -5.03 16.14 -1.40
CA ASN A 56 -6.46 16.02 -1.11
C ASN A 56 -6.96 14.56 -1.09
N LEU A 57 -6.07 13.56 -1.19
CA LEU A 57 -6.47 12.15 -1.04
C LEU A 57 -7.18 11.93 0.29
N LYS A 58 -8.34 11.25 0.23
CA LYS A 58 -9.09 10.88 1.42
C LYS A 58 -8.33 9.82 2.22
N VAL A 59 -8.37 9.92 3.55
CA VAL A 59 -7.84 8.89 4.45
C VAL A 59 -8.82 7.71 4.50
N ILE A 60 -8.32 6.48 4.33
CA ILE A 60 -9.09 5.24 4.50
C ILE A 60 -8.87 4.68 5.90
N ASN A 61 -7.61 4.54 6.29
CA ASN A 61 -7.20 3.98 7.58
C ASN A 61 -6.07 4.81 8.18
N ILE A 62 -6.08 4.91 9.52
CA ILE A 62 -4.91 5.36 10.29
C ILE A 62 -4.51 4.17 11.17
N PRO A 63 -3.24 3.68 11.10
CA PRO A 63 -2.79 2.58 11.94
C PRO A 63 -2.81 2.98 13.43
N ASP A 64 -3.20 2.04 14.30
CA ASP A 64 -3.18 2.18 15.75
C ASP A 64 -1.79 1.95 16.37
N PHE A 65 -0.77 1.80 15.54
CA PHE A 65 0.63 1.57 15.90
C PHE A 65 1.57 2.41 15.05
N VAL A 66 2.83 2.51 15.48
CA VAL A 66 3.89 3.14 14.66
C VAL A 66 4.46 2.08 13.70
N PRO A 67 4.25 2.22 12.37
CA PRO A 67 4.83 1.28 11.42
C PRO A 67 6.35 1.43 11.37
N THR A 68 7.05 0.37 11.03
CA THR A 68 8.50 0.42 10.82
C THR A 68 8.86 1.28 9.63
N LEU A 69 8.01 1.26 8.58
CA LEU A 69 8.16 2.08 7.38
C LEU A 69 6.86 2.15 6.58
N TYR A 70 6.77 3.14 5.72
CA TYR A 70 5.84 3.20 4.59
C TYR A 70 6.58 2.87 3.29
N CYS A 71 5.97 2.10 2.38
CA CYS A 71 6.57 1.79 1.08
C CYS A 71 5.53 1.93 -0.03
N THR A 72 5.71 2.88 -0.93
CA THR A 72 4.74 3.22 -1.98
C THR A 72 5.39 3.32 -3.36
N LYS A 73 4.56 3.20 -4.42
CA LYS A 73 4.96 3.40 -5.83
C LYS A 73 4.49 4.75 -6.39
N ARG A 74 4.34 5.75 -5.55
CA ARG A 74 3.97 7.09 -5.98
C ARG A 74 5.06 7.71 -6.85
N VAL A 75 4.64 8.31 -7.95
CA VAL A 75 5.55 9.02 -8.88
C VAL A 75 5.68 10.52 -8.58
N ASN A 76 4.95 11.01 -7.58
CA ASN A 76 5.01 12.39 -7.14
C ASN A 76 6.28 12.72 -6.35
N ASN A 77 6.44 13.99 -5.98
CA ASN A 77 7.51 14.41 -5.07
C ASN A 77 7.31 13.77 -3.67
N LYS A 78 8.32 13.09 -3.18
CA LYS A 78 8.31 12.43 -1.86
C LYS A 78 7.92 13.38 -0.72
N ALA A 79 8.30 14.67 -0.82
CA ALA A 79 7.92 15.67 0.18
C ALA A 79 6.40 15.87 0.27
N TRP A 80 5.65 15.66 -0.82
CA TRP A 80 4.18 15.72 -0.79
C TRP A 80 3.60 14.52 -0.07
N THR A 81 4.14 13.33 -0.30
CA THR A 81 3.74 12.11 0.43
C THR A 81 3.97 12.29 1.93
N GLN A 82 5.16 12.77 2.30
CA GLN A 82 5.48 13.05 3.71
C GLN A 82 4.53 14.07 4.31
N LYS A 83 4.28 15.18 3.60
CA LYS A 83 3.39 16.25 4.07
C LYS A 83 1.95 15.78 4.22
N TRP A 84 1.47 14.95 3.29
CA TRP A 84 0.13 14.36 3.39
C TRP A 84 -0.01 13.49 4.64
N LEU A 85 0.95 12.61 4.90
CA LEU A 85 0.97 11.78 6.12
C LEU A 85 0.96 12.64 7.39
N GLU A 86 1.80 13.69 7.44
CA GLU A 86 1.88 14.59 8.59
C GLU A 86 0.55 15.34 8.85
N LEU A 87 -0.06 15.89 7.79
CA LEU A 87 -1.30 16.64 7.90
C LEU A 87 -2.50 15.80 8.34
N ASN A 88 -2.49 14.50 8.00
CA ASN A 88 -3.55 13.58 8.35
C ASN A 88 -3.27 12.79 9.66
N GLY A 89 -2.24 13.17 10.42
CA GLY A 89 -1.99 12.60 11.75
C GLY A 89 -1.39 11.19 11.76
N PHE A 90 -0.79 10.77 10.65
CA PHE A 90 -0.14 9.45 10.60
C PHE A 90 1.11 9.39 11.48
N PRO A 91 1.39 8.22 12.11
CA PRO A 91 2.61 8.02 12.86
C PRO A 91 3.87 8.26 12.01
N LYS A 92 4.88 8.93 12.60
CA LYS A 92 6.14 9.17 11.89
C LYS A 92 6.90 7.86 11.67
N ALA A 93 7.22 7.58 10.41
CA ALA A 93 8.07 6.46 10.00
C ALA A 93 8.83 6.78 8.70
N PRO A 94 9.94 6.08 8.40
CA PRO A 94 10.64 6.22 7.13
C PRO A 94 9.74 5.92 5.93
N ILE A 95 9.87 6.73 4.86
CA ILE A 95 9.13 6.53 3.61
C ILE A 95 10.10 5.99 2.54
N TYR A 96 9.78 4.83 1.99
CA TYR A 96 10.44 4.23 0.83
C TYR A 96 9.53 4.42 -0.39
N GLN A 97 9.90 5.35 -1.26
CA GLN A 97 9.10 5.69 -2.43
C GLN A 97 9.80 5.23 -3.71
N MET A 98 9.14 4.38 -4.47
CA MET A 98 9.63 3.92 -5.78
C MET A 98 9.09 4.82 -6.88
N VAL A 99 9.99 5.36 -7.69
CA VAL A 99 9.63 6.20 -8.86
C VAL A 99 9.32 5.32 -10.08
N TYR A 100 9.74 4.05 -10.08
CA TYR A 100 9.56 3.14 -11.20
C TYR A 100 8.48 2.09 -10.92
N GLN A 101 7.45 2.04 -11.77
CA GLN A 101 6.32 1.11 -11.62
C GLN A 101 6.74 -0.37 -11.73
N HIS A 102 7.81 -0.68 -12.47
CA HIS A 102 8.28 -2.06 -12.68
C HIS A 102 9.14 -2.60 -11.54
N GLY A 103 9.51 -1.79 -10.57
CA GLY A 103 10.27 -2.22 -9.40
C GLY A 103 9.45 -3.12 -8.47
N ASN A 104 10.16 -3.98 -7.72
CA ASN A 104 9.58 -4.80 -6.68
C ASN A 104 9.77 -4.11 -5.32
N LYS A 105 8.68 -3.83 -4.60
CA LYS A 105 8.75 -3.25 -3.25
C LYS A 105 9.61 -4.10 -2.31
N ALA A 106 9.57 -5.43 -2.45
CA ALA A 106 10.36 -6.34 -1.63
C ALA A 106 11.87 -6.03 -1.69
N ASP A 107 12.40 -5.62 -2.85
CA ASP A 107 13.84 -5.32 -3.00
C ASP A 107 14.27 -4.12 -2.14
N MET A 108 13.34 -3.20 -1.87
CA MET A 108 13.61 -2.02 -1.04
C MET A 108 13.48 -2.29 0.46
N ILE A 109 12.58 -3.21 0.86
CA ILE A 109 12.15 -3.34 2.26
C ILE A 109 12.47 -4.70 2.88
N LYS A 110 12.90 -5.71 2.11
CA LYS A 110 13.31 -7.02 2.61
C LYS A 110 14.41 -6.87 3.68
N GLY A 111 14.25 -7.57 4.80
CA GLY A 111 15.14 -7.47 5.97
C GLY A 111 14.89 -6.26 6.87
N LYS A 112 14.09 -5.27 6.44
CA LYS A 112 13.71 -4.12 7.25
C LYS A 112 12.40 -4.34 8.02
N VAL A 113 11.52 -5.17 7.48
CA VAL A 113 10.23 -5.54 8.07
C VAL A 113 10.10 -7.04 8.19
N ASP A 114 9.24 -7.50 9.10
CA ASP A 114 8.91 -8.91 9.29
C ASP A 114 7.64 -9.28 8.52
N VAL A 115 6.76 -8.29 8.26
CA VAL A 115 5.58 -8.41 7.40
C VAL A 115 5.32 -7.09 6.65
N PHE A 116 4.78 -7.18 5.44
CA PHE A 116 4.36 -6.03 4.64
C PHE A 116 2.87 -6.13 4.28
N ILE A 117 2.14 -5.02 4.35
CA ILE A 117 0.72 -4.94 4.02
C ILE A 117 0.56 -4.13 2.73
N ASP A 118 -0.17 -4.68 1.74
CA ASP A 118 -0.37 -4.06 0.43
C ASP A 118 -1.76 -4.45 -0.12
N ASP A 119 -2.45 -3.54 -0.80
CA ASP A 119 -3.76 -3.80 -1.43
C ASP A 119 -3.64 -4.53 -2.78
N SER A 120 -2.45 -4.53 -3.36
CA SER A 120 -2.18 -5.17 -4.65
C SER A 120 -1.74 -6.60 -4.49
N LEU A 121 -2.57 -7.53 -4.97
CA LEU A 121 -2.24 -8.95 -5.04
C LEU A 121 -0.89 -9.20 -5.74
N GLN A 122 -0.60 -8.48 -6.82
CA GLN A 122 0.68 -8.60 -7.53
C GLN A 122 1.88 -8.24 -6.66
N ASN A 123 1.77 -7.19 -5.85
CA ASN A 123 2.84 -6.80 -4.94
C ASN A 123 3.02 -7.83 -3.83
N VAL A 124 1.92 -8.32 -3.24
CA VAL A 124 1.94 -9.38 -2.23
C VAL A 124 2.62 -10.63 -2.77
N LEU A 125 2.23 -11.11 -3.95
CA LEU A 125 2.88 -12.29 -4.60
C LEU A 125 4.36 -12.06 -4.90
N LYS A 126 4.76 -10.85 -5.32
CA LYS A 126 6.18 -10.51 -5.52
C LYS A 126 6.96 -10.53 -4.21
N CYS A 127 6.37 -10.03 -3.12
CA CYS A 127 6.96 -10.09 -1.78
C CYS A 127 7.19 -11.54 -1.35
N HIS A 128 6.17 -12.41 -1.46
CA HIS A 128 6.30 -13.84 -1.14
C HIS A 128 7.40 -14.53 -1.95
N LYS A 129 7.43 -14.31 -3.28
CA LYS A 129 8.50 -14.85 -4.16
C LYS A 129 9.89 -14.39 -3.75
N SER A 130 10.01 -13.21 -3.17
CA SER A 130 11.27 -12.68 -2.63
C SER A 130 11.57 -13.15 -1.20
N GLY A 131 10.70 -13.98 -0.59
CA GLY A 131 10.84 -14.46 0.78
C GLY A 131 10.53 -13.38 1.83
N LEU A 132 9.73 -12.37 1.48
CA LEU A 132 9.19 -11.39 2.42
C LEU A 132 7.72 -11.72 2.69
N PRO A 133 7.34 -12.04 3.94
CA PRO A 133 5.94 -12.22 4.32
C PRO A 133 5.13 -10.96 4.00
N ALA A 134 3.99 -11.13 3.34
CA ALA A 134 3.10 -10.02 3.00
C ALA A 134 1.64 -10.43 3.14
N LEU A 135 0.79 -9.50 3.56
CA LEU A 135 -0.65 -9.69 3.74
C LEU A 135 -1.40 -8.79 2.76
N LEU A 136 -2.46 -9.31 2.19
CA LEU A 136 -3.32 -8.56 1.29
C LEU A 136 -4.33 -7.73 2.11
N TYR A 137 -4.25 -6.40 2.02
CA TYR A 137 -5.32 -5.54 2.50
C TYR A 137 -6.50 -5.60 1.53
N HIS A 138 -7.69 -5.96 2.02
CA HIS A 138 -8.88 -6.08 1.18
C HIS A 138 -10.12 -5.57 1.90
N THR A 139 -10.85 -4.68 1.24
CA THR A 139 -12.08 -4.10 1.78
C THR A 139 -13.29 -5.03 1.70
N ASN A 140 -13.21 -6.12 0.91
CA ASN A 140 -14.36 -7.01 0.65
C ASN A 140 -14.15 -8.39 1.31
N LYS A 141 -14.98 -8.74 2.28
CA LYS A 141 -14.88 -9.99 3.05
C LYS A 141 -15.33 -11.25 2.29
N THR A 142 -15.84 -11.12 1.07
CA THR A 142 -16.54 -12.22 0.35
C THR A 142 -15.67 -12.94 -0.67
N ASP A 143 -14.42 -12.55 -0.90
CA ASP A 143 -13.58 -13.21 -1.89
C ASP A 143 -12.86 -14.43 -1.29
N ASP A 144 -13.09 -15.61 -1.87
CA ASP A 144 -12.50 -16.91 -1.47
C ASP A 144 -11.03 -17.11 -1.88
N PHE A 145 -10.27 -16.03 -2.01
CA PHE A 145 -8.86 -16.15 -2.36
C PHE A 145 -8.03 -16.67 -1.16
N PRO A 146 -7.19 -17.70 -1.34
CA PRO A 146 -6.45 -18.36 -0.27
C PRO A 146 -5.26 -17.55 0.28
N LEU A 147 -5.21 -16.26 0.02
CA LEU A 147 -4.19 -15.38 0.57
C LEU A 147 -4.63 -14.82 1.92
N TYR A 148 -3.66 -14.72 2.82
CA TYR A 148 -3.91 -14.12 4.12
C TYR A 148 -4.27 -12.66 3.94
N LYS A 149 -5.47 -12.32 4.41
CA LYS A 149 -6.08 -11.01 4.23
C LYS A 149 -6.19 -10.30 5.57
N VAL A 150 -6.04 -9.00 5.52
CA VAL A 150 -6.42 -8.10 6.62
C VAL A 150 -7.48 -7.12 6.09
N PHE A 151 -8.46 -6.82 6.92
CA PHE A 151 -9.58 -5.94 6.58
C PHE A 151 -9.49 -4.59 7.29
N SER A 152 -8.59 -4.49 8.27
CA SER A 152 -8.22 -3.25 8.95
C SER A 152 -6.72 -3.15 9.11
N ILE A 153 -6.21 -1.94 9.35
CA ILE A 153 -4.79 -1.69 9.58
C ILE A 153 -4.58 -1.53 11.09
N THR A 154 -4.93 -2.57 11.85
CA THR A 154 -4.67 -2.66 13.29
C THR A 154 -3.54 -3.65 13.57
N LYS A 155 -2.81 -3.42 14.66
CA LYS A 155 -1.70 -4.30 15.04
C LYS A 155 -2.17 -5.72 15.33
N ASP A 156 -3.28 -5.87 16.03
CA ASP A 156 -3.82 -7.17 16.43
C ASP A 156 -4.22 -7.99 15.20
N GLU A 157 -4.99 -7.41 14.26
CA GLU A 157 -5.42 -8.14 13.05
C GLU A 157 -4.24 -8.55 12.18
N ILE A 158 -3.23 -7.68 12.04
CA ILE A 158 -2.01 -7.99 11.29
C ILE A 158 -1.24 -9.14 11.97
N MET A 159 -1.12 -9.13 13.29
CA MET A 159 -0.43 -10.17 14.03
C MET A 159 -1.15 -11.52 13.92
N ASP A 160 -2.47 -11.54 14.05
CA ASP A 160 -3.29 -12.75 13.92
C ASP A 160 -3.16 -13.35 12.51
N ALA A 161 -3.31 -12.53 11.48
CA ALA A 161 -3.14 -12.96 10.09
C ALA A 161 -1.72 -13.47 9.80
N TYR A 162 -0.69 -12.83 10.37
CA TYR A 162 0.69 -13.27 10.23
C TYR A 162 0.94 -14.60 10.92
N CYS A 163 0.41 -14.82 12.13
CA CYS A 163 0.53 -16.09 12.85
C CYS A 163 -0.13 -17.22 12.04
N LEU A 164 -1.36 -17.02 11.56
CA LEU A 164 -2.04 -17.99 10.70
C LEU A 164 -1.24 -18.32 9.44
N MET A 165 -0.69 -17.30 8.76
CA MET A 165 0.16 -17.50 7.58
C MET A 165 1.38 -18.40 7.89
N LYS A 166 1.99 -18.25 9.07
CA LYS A 166 3.14 -19.06 9.50
C LYS A 166 2.77 -20.49 9.85
N GLU A 167 1.62 -20.72 10.46
CA GLU A 167 1.13 -22.06 10.80
C GLU A 167 0.89 -22.93 9.56
N TYR A 168 0.45 -22.32 8.46
CA TYR A 168 0.17 -23.04 7.20
C TYR A 168 1.34 -23.05 6.20
N ASN A 169 2.56 -22.69 6.63
CA ASN A 169 3.80 -22.75 5.83
C ASN A 169 3.79 -21.93 4.52
N TYR A 170 3.18 -20.76 4.56
CA TYR A 170 3.30 -19.79 3.48
C TYR A 170 4.46 -18.82 3.68
#